data_44c30afdb5870770e2f02a64d4b13578
#
_entry.id   44c30afdb5870770e2f02a64d4b13578
#
_cell.length_a   1.000
_cell.length_b   1.000
_cell.length_c   1.000
_cell.angle_alpha   90.00
_cell.angle_beta   90.00
_cell.angle_gamma   90.00
#
_symmetry.space_group_name_H-M   'P 1'
#
loop_
_entity.id
_entity.type
_entity.pdbx_description
1 polymer ?
#
loop_
_entity_poly.entity_id
_entity_poly.type
_entity_poly.pdbx_seq_one_letter_code
_entity_poly.pdbx_strand_id
1 'polypeptide(L)'
;MPTMSKELQRACDIALDAMRKHPQSALLPYYRWTIYRALGPINSFQTRFLRVRLALLSARKVQYVWQEEQPGDTQVLRFITLAHKVLRDEILPEIGRAQAEDALDQVAALVIESEKPGKTNVTTRAQSAMLAAIEALFEASGTYTFNTAYNYEGETDIDLDPWSSDAALYAAIALSGAVWNVEQAYAKRSEFWEWWLLEAIPSLYTESGCQGT
;
A
#
# COMPACT_ATOMS: atom_id res chain seq x y z
N MET A 1 -9.95 0.53 -24.23
CA MET A 1 -9.36 0.63 -22.87
C MET A 1 -10.44 1.05 -21.91
N PRO A 2 -10.53 0.47 -20.71
CA PRO A 2 -11.46 0.99 -19.72
C PRO A 2 -11.06 2.43 -19.37
N THR A 3 -12.02 3.31 -19.34
CA THR A 3 -11.85 4.68 -18.83
C THR A 3 -12.16 4.71 -17.35
N MET A 4 -11.49 5.55 -16.61
CA MET A 4 -11.79 5.81 -15.20
C MET A 4 -13.26 6.19 -15.05
N SER A 5 -13.98 5.53 -14.13
CA SER A 5 -15.41 5.81 -13.93
C SER A 5 -15.61 7.19 -13.28
N LYS A 6 -16.77 7.82 -13.56
CA LYS A 6 -17.14 9.08 -12.90
C LYS A 6 -17.24 8.95 -11.39
N GLU A 7 -17.63 7.77 -10.90
CA GLU A 7 -17.71 7.47 -9.47
C GLU A 7 -16.31 7.46 -8.83
N LEU A 8 -15.34 6.79 -9.46
CA LEU A 8 -13.96 6.78 -8.98
C LEU A 8 -13.33 8.17 -9.03
N GLN A 9 -13.54 8.92 -10.13
CA GLN A 9 -13.06 10.31 -10.21
C GLN A 9 -13.61 11.14 -9.05
N ARG A 10 -14.91 11.08 -8.80
CA ARG A 10 -15.54 11.79 -7.69
C ARG A 10 -15.00 11.36 -6.33
N ALA A 11 -14.76 10.06 -6.14
CA ALA A 11 -14.17 9.56 -4.90
C ALA A 11 -12.76 10.13 -4.67
N CYS A 12 -11.93 10.20 -5.72
CA CYS A 12 -10.60 10.81 -5.67
C CYS A 12 -10.67 12.31 -5.37
N ASP A 13 -11.58 13.05 -6.00
CA ASP A 13 -11.73 14.49 -5.79
C ASP A 13 -12.12 14.80 -4.33
N ILE A 14 -13.09 14.04 -3.78
CA ILE A 14 -13.52 14.18 -2.37
C ILE A 14 -12.37 13.82 -1.43
N ALA A 15 -11.65 12.74 -1.71
CA ALA A 15 -10.52 12.28 -0.91
C ALA A 15 -9.39 13.30 -0.89
N LEU A 16 -9.08 13.92 -2.03
CA LEU A 16 -8.07 14.96 -2.17
C LEU A 16 -8.42 16.22 -1.36
N ASP A 17 -9.66 16.68 -1.46
CA ASP A 17 -10.14 17.83 -0.70
C ASP A 17 -10.09 17.56 0.81
N ALA A 18 -10.53 16.38 1.26
CA ALA A 18 -10.50 15.98 2.65
C ALA A 18 -9.07 15.88 3.19
N MET A 19 -8.15 15.25 2.46
CA MET A 19 -6.74 15.13 2.81
C MET A 19 -6.07 16.51 2.96
N ARG A 20 -6.32 17.43 2.02
CA ARG A 20 -5.78 18.79 2.06
C ARG A 20 -6.28 19.62 3.25
N LYS A 21 -7.49 19.35 3.71
CA LYS A 21 -8.08 20.00 4.90
C LYS A 21 -7.66 19.34 6.21
N HIS A 22 -7.13 18.12 6.15
CA HIS A 22 -6.74 17.38 7.35
C HIS A 22 -5.46 17.99 7.96
N PRO A 23 -5.41 18.30 9.27
CA PRO A 23 -4.25 18.97 9.90
C PRO A 23 -2.93 18.23 9.72
N GLN A 24 -2.99 16.91 9.61
CA GLN A 24 -1.83 16.04 9.43
C GLN A 24 -1.66 15.53 7.99
N SER A 25 -2.39 16.09 7.03
CA SER A 25 -2.41 15.64 5.64
C SER A 25 -2.65 14.13 5.52
N ALA A 26 -3.49 13.57 6.39
CA ALA A 26 -3.83 12.15 6.39
C ALA A 26 -4.99 11.87 5.43
N LEU A 27 -4.85 10.82 4.64
CA LEU A 27 -5.94 10.26 3.88
C LEU A 27 -6.58 9.13 4.70
N LEU A 28 -7.66 9.47 5.41
CA LEU A 28 -8.30 8.55 6.35
C LEU A 28 -8.81 7.25 5.70
N PRO A 29 -8.95 6.16 6.48
CA PRO A 29 -9.37 4.84 6.00
C PRO A 29 -10.66 4.88 5.18
N TYR A 30 -11.65 5.67 5.60
CA TYR A 30 -12.92 5.84 4.89
C TYR A 30 -12.74 6.27 3.43
N TYR A 31 -11.84 7.21 3.15
CA TYR A 31 -11.62 7.69 1.78
C TYR A 31 -10.89 6.65 0.93
N ARG A 32 -9.89 5.96 1.50
CA ARG A 32 -9.20 4.87 0.81
C ARG A 32 -10.17 3.74 0.47
N TRP A 33 -10.97 3.31 1.43
CA TRP A 33 -12.00 2.30 1.24
C TRP A 33 -13.03 2.69 0.16
N THR A 34 -13.48 3.96 0.16
CA THR A 34 -14.41 4.48 -0.85
C THR A 34 -13.80 4.39 -2.25
N ILE A 35 -12.52 4.71 -2.39
CA ILE A 35 -11.77 4.57 -3.64
C ILE A 35 -11.68 3.11 -4.06
N TYR A 36 -11.29 2.20 -3.16
CA TYR A 36 -11.21 0.77 -3.46
C TYR A 36 -12.58 0.19 -3.89
N ARG A 37 -13.68 0.64 -3.30
CA ARG A 37 -15.03 0.27 -3.75
C ARG A 37 -15.34 0.80 -5.15
N ALA A 38 -14.96 2.03 -5.43
CA ALA A 38 -15.19 2.67 -6.72
C ALA A 38 -14.35 2.08 -7.87
N LEU A 39 -13.30 1.30 -7.57
CA LEU A 39 -12.58 0.51 -8.58
C LEU A 39 -13.47 -0.59 -9.19
N GLY A 40 -14.49 -1.05 -8.46
CA GLY A 40 -15.47 -2.04 -8.94
C GLY A 40 -15.74 -3.18 -7.94
N PRO A 41 -16.54 -4.17 -8.34
CA PRO A 41 -16.88 -5.31 -7.48
C PRO A 41 -15.64 -6.13 -7.13
N ILE A 42 -15.44 -6.42 -5.84
CA ILE A 42 -14.24 -7.10 -5.32
C ILE A 42 -13.97 -8.46 -5.97
N ASN A 43 -15.03 -9.17 -6.37
CA ASN A 43 -14.93 -10.49 -6.97
C ASN A 43 -14.64 -10.45 -8.49
N SER A 44 -14.54 -9.28 -9.11
CA SER A 44 -14.21 -9.18 -10.53
C SER A 44 -12.70 -9.27 -10.75
N PHE A 45 -12.29 -10.02 -11.77
CA PHE A 45 -10.89 -10.11 -12.18
C PHE A 45 -10.28 -8.72 -12.46
N GLN A 46 -11.04 -7.86 -13.14
CA GLN A 46 -10.58 -6.50 -13.46
C GLN A 46 -10.33 -5.67 -12.21
N THR A 47 -11.24 -5.71 -11.22
CA THR A 47 -11.05 -4.98 -9.96
C THR A 47 -9.84 -5.49 -9.19
N ARG A 48 -9.69 -6.82 -9.08
CA ARG A 48 -8.50 -7.44 -8.48
C ARG A 48 -7.23 -6.95 -9.17
N PHE A 49 -7.20 -6.97 -10.50
CA PHE A 49 -6.05 -6.50 -11.28
C PHE A 49 -5.71 -5.03 -10.97
N LEU A 50 -6.71 -4.14 -10.94
CA LEU A 50 -6.50 -2.72 -10.62
C LEU A 50 -5.99 -2.51 -9.19
N ARG A 51 -6.56 -3.23 -8.21
CA ARG A 51 -6.14 -3.16 -6.81
C ARG A 51 -4.70 -3.61 -6.62
N VAL A 52 -4.34 -4.76 -7.17
CA VAL A 52 -2.96 -5.27 -7.12
C VAL A 52 -1.98 -4.31 -7.79
N ARG A 53 -2.33 -3.76 -8.95
CA ARG A 53 -1.48 -2.75 -9.61
C ARG A 53 -1.30 -1.51 -8.75
N LEU A 54 -2.35 -1.03 -8.10
CA LEU A 54 -2.27 0.14 -7.22
C LEU A 54 -1.37 -0.14 -6.01
N ALA A 55 -1.49 -1.31 -5.39
CA ALA A 55 -0.63 -1.75 -4.31
C ALA A 55 0.84 -1.86 -4.75
N LEU A 56 1.10 -2.44 -5.92
CA LEU A 56 2.44 -2.53 -6.52
C LEU A 56 3.04 -1.15 -6.83
N LEU A 57 2.26 -0.20 -7.33
CA LEU A 57 2.71 1.17 -7.55
C LEU A 57 3.12 1.83 -6.23
N SER A 58 2.31 1.65 -5.17
CA SER A 58 2.60 2.16 -3.82
C SER A 58 3.90 1.58 -3.27
N ALA A 59 4.08 0.26 -3.35
CA ALA A 59 5.30 -0.42 -2.88
C ALA A 59 6.55 0.03 -3.67
N ARG A 60 6.46 0.15 -4.99
CA ARG A 60 7.55 0.63 -5.84
C ARG A 60 7.96 2.07 -5.55
N LYS A 61 6.99 2.92 -5.22
CA LYS A 61 7.25 4.33 -4.88
C LYS A 61 8.21 4.48 -3.71
N VAL A 62 8.24 3.49 -2.82
CA VAL A 62 8.98 3.56 -1.55
C VAL A 62 10.07 2.49 -1.40
N GLN A 63 10.28 1.62 -2.38
CA GLN A 63 11.28 0.54 -2.29
C GLN A 63 12.69 1.05 -1.99
N TYR A 64 13.02 2.25 -2.45
CA TYR A 64 14.35 2.86 -2.23
C TYR A 64 14.59 3.15 -0.74
N VAL A 65 13.55 3.38 0.06
CA VAL A 65 13.68 3.62 1.51
C VAL A 65 14.29 2.41 2.21
N TRP A 66 13.88 1.20 1.81
CA TRP A 66 14.51 -0.03 2.29
C TRP A 66 15.96 -0.15 1.82
N GLN A 67 16.22 0.13 0.54
CA GLN A 67 17.56 0.01 -0.05
C GLN A 67 18.57 0.99 0.54
N GLU A 68 18.14 2.18 0.97
CA GLU A 68 18.98 3.16 1.66
C GLU A 68 19.46 2.66 3.03
N GLU A 69 18.61 1.96 3.77
CA GLU A 69 18.94 1.44 5.10
C GLU A 69 19.54 0.03 5.10
N GLN A 70 19.18 -0.77 4.09
CA GLN A 70 19.64 -2.15 3.91
C GLN A 70 20.29 -2.31 2.51
N PRO A 71 21.46 -1.71 2.27
CA PRO A 71 22.12 -1.78 0.98
C PRO A 71 22.45 -3.24 0.61
N GLY A 72 22.03 -3.65 -0.59
CA GLY A 72 22.24 -5.01 -1.10
C GLY A 72 21.17 -6.01 -0.70
N ASP A 73 20.26 -5.68 0.22
CA ASP A 73 19.09 -6.51 0.51
C ASP A 73 18.03 -6.31 -0.59
N THR A 74 17.60 -7.41 -1.19
CA THR A 74 16.64 -7.44 -2.29
C THR A 74 15.24 -7.91 -1.88
N GLN A 75 14.95 -8.04 -0.60
CA GLN A 75 13.69 -8.63 -0.13
C GLN A 75 12.46 -7.85 -0.62
N VAL A 76 12.45 -6.52 -0.52
CA VAL A 76 11.34 -5.68 -1.01
C VAL A 76 11.12 -5.92 -2.52
N LEU A 77 12.19 -5.92 -3.31
CA LEU A 77 12.11 -6.19 -4.74
C LEU A 77 11.62 -7.62 -5.03
N ARG A 78 12.02 -8.59 -4.19
CA ARG A 78 11.55 -9.97 -4.29
C ARG A 78 10.03 -10.06 -4.09
N PHE A 79 9.46 -9.40 -3.07
CA PHE A 79 8.02 -9.42 -2.82
C PHE A 79 7.23 -8.71 -3.92
N ILE A 80 7.71 -7.57 -4.42
CA ILE A 80 7.14 -6.90 -5.58
C ILE A 80 7.13 -7.84 -6.79
N THR A 81 8.23 -8.55 -7.04
CA THR A 81 8.35 -9.51 -8.15
C THR A 81 7.40 -10.70 -7.98
N LEU A 82 7.27 -11.23 -6.75
CA LEU A 82 6.34 -12.31 -6.45
C LEU A 82 4.89 -11.88 -6.67
N ALA A 83 4.49 -10.68 -6.22
CA ALA A 83 3.16 -10.16 -6.45
C ALA A 83 2.85 -10.03 -7.97
N HIS A 84 3.81 -9.61 -8.78
CA HIS A 84 3.67 -9.62 -10.24
C HIS A 84 3.48 -11.04 -10.80
N LYS A 85 4.22 -12.03 -10.30
CA LYS A 85 4.11 -13.42 -10.75
C LYS A 85 2.76 -14.03 -10.38
N VAL A 86 2.27 -13.75 -9.17
CA VAL A 86 0.91 -14.19 -8.77
C VAL A 86 -0.14 -13.52 -9.65
N LEU A 87 -0.01 -12.22 -9.93
CA LEU A 87 -0.97 -11.48 -10.78
C LEU A 87 -1.01 -12.01 -12.23
N ARG A 88 0.08 -12.60 -12.71
CA ARG A 88 0.19 -13.20 -14.05
C ARG A 88 -0.10 -14.70 -14.08
N ASP A 89 -0.57 -15.27 -12.98
CA ASP A 89 -0.79 -16.70 -12.81
C ASP A 89 0.47 -17.58 -13.01
N GLU A 90 1.68 -16.99 -12.87
CA GLU A 90 2.96 -17.71 -12.92
C GLU A 90 3.24 -18.46 -11.60
N ILE A 91 2.61 -18.03 -10.51
CA ILE A 91 2.69 -18.65 -9.18
C ILE A 91 1.27 -18.70 -8.62
N LEU A 92 0.94 -19.81 -7.93
CA LEU A 92 -0.35 -20.00 -7.28
C LEU A 92 -0.55 -18.98 -6.13
N PRO A 93 -1.75 -18.42 -5.96
CA PRO A 93 -2.05 -17.46 -4.89
C PRO A 93 -1.69 -17.96 -3.48
N GLU A 94 -1.87 -19.27 -3.22
CA GLU A 94 -1.56 -19.88 -1.92
C GLU A 94 -0.06 -19.82 -1.61
N ILE A 95 0.80 -19.96 -2.62
CA ILE A 95 2.25 -19.84 -2.47
C ILE A 95 2.62 -18.39 -2.18
N GLY A 96 2.00 -17.45 -2.90
CA GLY A 96 2.18 -16.02 -2.66
C GLY A 96 1.78 -15.64 -1.23
N ARG A 97 0.64 -16.12 -0.76
CA ARG A 97 0.14 -15.88 0.59
C ARG A 97 1.08 -16.41 1.65
N ALA A 98 1.50 -17.68 1.55
CA ALA A 98 2.43 -18.28 2.51
C ALA A 98 3.75 -17.49 2.61
N GLN A 99 4.26 -16.99 1.47
CA GLN A 99 5.47 -16.14 1.47
C GLN A 99 5.24 -14.77 2.08
N ALA A 100 4.04 -14.19 1.96
CA ALA A 100 3.69 -12.93 2.60
C ALA A 100 3.55 -13.11 4.12
N GLU A 101 2.94 -14.21 4.59
CA GLU A 101 2.82 -14.57 6.00
C GLU A 101 4.21 -14.77 6.63
N ASP A 102 5.08 -15.57 6.01
CA ASP A 102 6.46 -15.76 6.47
C ASP A 102 7.24 -14.42 6.55
N ALA A 103 7.03 -13.53 5.58
CA ALA A 103 7.68 -12.23 5.55
C ALA A 103 7.18 -11.31 6.67
N LEU A 104 5.89 -11.38 6.97
CA LEU A 104 5.27 -10.61 8.04
C LEU A 104 5.85 -11.00 9.41
N ASP A 105 6.00 -12.32 9.66
CA ASP A 105 6.66 -12.83 10.85
C ASP A 105 8.11 -12.35 10.97
N GLN A 106 8.83 -12.27 9.84
CA GLN A 106 10.19 -11.74 9.81
C GLN A 106 10.23 -10.25 10.16
N VAL A 107 9.29 -9.44 9.65
CA VAL A 107 9.21 -8.01 10.02
C VAL A 107 8.88 -7.86 11.50
N ALA A 108 7.95 -8.64 12.04
CA ALA A 108 7.64 -8.65 13.46
C ALA A 108 8.86 -9.01 14.32
N ALA A 109 9.64 -9.99 13.90
CA ALA A 109 10.90 -10.36 14.58
C ALA A 109 11.94 -9.21 14.53
N LEU A 110 12.05 -8.49 13.39
CA LEU A 110 12.93 -7.32 13.27
C LEU A 110 12.52 -6.18 14.22
N VAL A 111 11.23 -5.94 14.41
CA VAL A 111 10.73 -4.97 15.40
C VAL A 111 11.17 -5.33 16.80
N ILE A 112 10.94 -6.58 17.20
CA ILE A 112 11.33 -7.10 18.54
C ILE A 112 12.86 -7.04 18.73
N GLU A 113 13.64 -7.40 17.71
CA GLU A 113 15.10 -7.34 17.75
C GLU A 113 15.60 -5.88 17.86
N SER A 114 14.93 -4.94 17.24
CA SER A 114 15.31 -3.52 17.25
C SER A 114 15.18 -2.87 18.63
N GLU A 115 14.35 -3.44 19.50
CA GLU A 115 14.20 -2.98 20.89
C GLU A 115 15.35 -3.41 21.81
N LYS A 116 16.24 -4.31 21.36
CA LYS A 116 17.36 -4.80 22.16
C LYS A 116 18.53 -3.80 22.15
N PRO A 117 19.16 -3.52 23.31
CA PRO A 117 20.31 -2.60 23.40
C PRO A 117 21.47 -3.04 22.47
N GLY A 118 22.02 -2.10 21.72
CA GLY A 118 23.23 -2.31 20.90
C GLY A 118 23.01 -2.97 19.53
N LYS A 119 21.77 -3.14 19.10
CA LYS A 119 21.45 -3.57 17.72
C LYS A 119 21.24 -2.39 16.80
N THR A 120 21.54 -2.58 15.52
CA THR A 120 21.21 -1.60 14.46
C THR A 120 19.72 -1.68 14.20
N ASN A 121 19.00 -0.63 14.57
CA ASN A 121 17.55 -0.59 14.39
C ASN A 121 17.20 -0.31 12.93
N VAL A 122 16.44 -1.19 12.32
CA VAL A 122 15.73 -0.87 11.08
C VAL A 122 14.64 0.15 11.43
N THR A 123 14.65 1.31 10.75
CA THR A 123 13.70 2.37 11.08
C THR A 123 12.25 1.97 10.74
N THR A 124 11.29 2.60 11.40
CA THR A 124 9.85 2.44 11.05
C THR A 124 9.61 2.73 9.57
N ARG A 125 10.38 3.64 8.96
CA ARG A 125 10.25 3.95 7.53
C ARG A 125 10.64 2.77 6.65
N ALA A 126 11.78 2.13 6.92
CA ALA A 126 12.22 0.97 6.16
C ALA A 126 11.31 -0.24 6.38
N GLN A 127 10.89 -0.49 7.63
CA GLN A 127 9.89 -1.53 7.94
C GLN A 127 8.59 -1.31 7.16
N SER A 128 8.11 -0.06 7.08
CA SER A 128 6.89 0.26 6.34
C SER A 128 7.08 0.10 4.82
N ALA A 129 8.27 0.34 4.27
CA ALA A 129 8.55 0.05 2.87
C ALA A 129 8.49 -1.47 2.58
N MET A 130 8.97 -2.29 3.51
CA MET A 130 8.85 -3.75 3.45
C MET A 130 7.38 -4.17 3.54
N LEU A 131 6.63 -3.63 4.50
CA LEU A 131 5.21 -3.94 4.69
C LEU A 131 4.38 -3.55 3.47
N ALA A 132 4.68 -2.42 2.81
CA ALA A 132 4.00 -2.04 1.57
C ALA A 132 4.16 -3.11 0.46
N ALA A 133 5.34 -3.75 0.37
CA ALA A 133 5.58 -4.82 -0.61
C ALA A 133 4.91 -6.15 -0.22
N ILE A 134 4.87 -6.47 1.08
CA ILE A 134 4.17 -7.63 1.62
C ILE A 134 2.66 -7.50 1.39
N GLU A 135 2.07 -6.33 1.64
CA GLU A 135 0.66 -6.06 1.38
C GLU A 135 0.30 -6.15 -0.10
N ALA A 136 1.20 -5.70 -1.00
CA ALA A 136 0.99 -5.89 -2.43
C ALA A 136 0.97 -7.38 -2.82
N LEU A 137 1.74 -8.23 -2.14
CA LEU A 137 1.72 -9.68 -2.32
C LEU A 137 0.46 -10.32 -1.74
N PHE A 138 -0.02 -9.88 -0.57
CA PHE A 138 -1.29 -10.31 -0.01
C PHE A 138 -2.46 -9.95 -0.95
N GLU A 139 -2.52 -8.73 -1.44
CA GLU A 139 -3.53 -8.28 -2.39
C GLU A 139 -3.51 -9.13 -3.68
N ALA A 140 -2.32 -9.42 -4.23
CA ALA A 140 -2.14 -10.30 -5.38
C ALA A 140 -2.62 -11.73 -5.10
N SER A 141 -2.46 -12.20 -3.86
CA SER A 141 -2.87 -13.53 -3.40
C SER A 141 -4.36 -13.64 -3.04
N GLY A 142 -5.12 -12.56 -3.24
CA GLY A 142 -6.56 -12.52 -2.97
C GLY A 142 -6.92 -12.26 -1.51
N THR A 143 -5.98 -11.80 -0.70
CA THR A 143 -6.22 -11.31 0.66
C THR A 143 -6.42 -9.81 0.61
N TYR A 144 -7.61 -9.33 0.96
CA TYR A 144 -7.96 -7.92 0.82
C TYR A 144 -7.99 -7.23 2.17
N THR A 145 -7.26 -6.14 2.28
CA THR A 145 -7.14 -5.35 3.51
C THR A 145 -8.46 -4.74 3.93
N PHE A 146 -9.20 -4.12 3.00
CA PHE A 146 -10.46 -3.49 3.32
C PHE A 146 -11.64 -4.46 3.23
N ASN A 147 -12.31 -4.67 4.38
CA ASN A 147 -13.59 -5.38 4.42
C ASN A 147 -14.68 -4.48 3.84
N THR A 148 -15.28 -4.90 2.73
CA THR A 148 -16.33 -4.12 2.05
C THR A 148 -17.64 -4.01 2.85
N ALA A 149 -17.86 -4.85 3.84
CA ALA A 149 -19.03 -4.82 4.73
C ALA A 149 -18.84 -3.88 5.93
N TYR A 150 -17.62 -3.46 6.23
CA TYR A 150 -17.34 -2.56 7.35
C TYR A 150 -17.51 -1.09 6.92
N ASN A 151 -18.01 -0.26 7.81
CA ASN A 151 -18.07 1.19 7.64
C ASN A 151 -16.90 1.83 8.38
N TYR A 152 -15.98 2.43 7.62
CA TYR A 152 -14.79 3.11 8.15
C TYR A 152 -15.03 4.59 8.48
N GLU A 153 -16.27 5.07 8.46
CA GLU A 153 -16.60 6.47 8.76
C GLU A 153 -16.26 6.80 10.22
N GLY A 154 -15.43 7.83 10.39
CA GLY A 154 -14.95 8.26 11.72
C GLY A 154 -13.72 7.53 12.23
N GLU A 155 -13.28 6.46 11.56
CA GLU A 155 -12.06 5.74 11.93
C GLU A 155 -10.80 6.49 11.49
N THR A 156 -9.77 6.41 12.32
CA THR A 156 -8.40 6.85 11.95
C THR A 156 -7.49 5.64 11.75
N ASP A 157 -6.30 5.83 11.17
CA ASP A 157 -5.33 4.75 10.99
C ASP A 157 -4.81 4.17 12.31
N ILE A 158 -4.98 4.89 13.43
CA ILE A 158 -4.61 4.43 14.76
C ILE A 158 -5.68 3.49 15.36
N ASP A 159 -6.92 3.67 14.95
CA ASP A 159 -8.06 2.87 15.45
C ASP A 159 -8.14 1.51 14.74
N LEU A 160 -7.52 1.40 13.56
CA LEU A 160 -7.51 0.15 12.81
C LEU A 160 -6.55 -0.87 13.43
N ASP A 161 -6.94 -2.13 13.34
CA ASP A 161 -6.02 -3.24 13.56
C ASP A 161 -4.77 -3.03 12.66
N PRO A 162 -3.54 -3.14 13.18
CA PRO A 162 -2.31 -3.02 12.38
C PRO A 162 -2.32 -3.90 11.12
N TRP A 163 -3.01 -5.03 11.15
CA TRP A 163 -3.17 -5.95 10.03
C TRP A 163 -4.24 -5.50 8.99
N SER A 164 -4.94 -4.41 9.27
CA SER A 164 -5.93 -3.80 8.37
C SER A 164 -5.37 -2.63 7.56
N SER A 165 -4.05 -2.46 7.55
CA SER A 165 -3.37 -1.39 6.83
C SER A 165 -3.06 -1.82 5.39
N ASP A 166 -3.37 -0.97 4.43
CA ASP A 166 -3.11 -1.24 3.02
C ASP A 166 -1.69 -0.83 2.57
N ALA A 167 -1.25 -1.31 1.42
CA ALA A 167 0.05 -0.99 0.84
C ALA A 167 0.27 0.53 0.67
N ALA A 168 -0.78 1.30 0.42
CA ALA A 168 -0.68 2.75 0.26
C ALA A 168 -0.43 3.45 1.60
N LEU A 169 -1.07 3.01 2.69
CA LEU A 169 -0.77 3.53 4.02
C LEU A 169 0.68 3.26 4.42
N TYR A 170 1.14 2.03 4.28
CA TYR A 170 2.53 1.69 4.59
C TYR A 170 3.52 2.48 3.73
N ALA A 171 3.21 2.71 2.46
CA ALA A 171 4.04 3.55 1.60
C ALA A 171 4.05 5.02 2.06
N ALA A 172 2.92 5.57 2.49
CA ALA A 172 2.85 6.91 3.08
C ALA A 172 3.71 7.00 4.35
N ILE A 173 3.66 5.99 5.24
CA ILE A 173 4.48 5.93 6.45
C ILE A 173 5.97 5.79 6.10
N ALA A 174 6.32 5.00 5.10
CA ALA A 174 7.71 4.86 4.65
C ALA A 174 8.32 6.20 4.23
N LEU A 175 7.55 7.07 3.58
CA LEU A 175 8.02 8.41 3.18
C LEU A 175 8.00 9.41 4.32
N SER A 176 6.97 9.39 5.15
CA SER A 176 6.69 10.44 6.13
C SER A 176 7.14 10.11 7.57
N GLY A 177 7.44 8.85 7.86
CA GLY A 177 7.59 8.37 9.23
C GLY A 177 6.25 7.97 9.84
N ALA A 178 6.29 7.46 11.07
CA ALA A 178 5.12 6.95 11.77
C ALA A 178 4.00 7.99 11.92
N VAL A 179 2.75 7.52 11.89
CA VAL A 179 1.54 8.37 11.95
C VAL A 179 1.50 9.20 13.25
N TRP A 180 2.10 8.67 14.31
CA TRP A 180 2.18 9.31 15.64
C TRP A 180 3.41 10.21 15.84
N ASN A 181 4.32 10.31 14.88
CA ASN A 181 5.51 11.13 14.99
C ASN A 181 5.27 12.49 14.35
N VAL A 182 5.12 13.52 15.20
CA VAL A 182 4.47 14.79 14.88
C VAL A 182 5.29 15.73 13.97
N GLU A 183 6.62 15.63 13.90
CA GLU A 183 7.40 16.80 13.48
C GLU A 183 7.88 16.86 12.03
N GLN A 184 7.83 15.78 11.24
CA GLN A 184 8.53 15.81 9.93
C GLN A 184 7.69 15.36 8.73
N ALA A 185 6.49 14.92 8.95
CA ALA A 185 5.84 14.01 8.04
C ALA A 185 4.81 14.64 7.09
N TYR A 186 4.22 15.77 7.44
CA TYR A 186 3.00 16.22 6.76
C TYR A 186 3.21 16.59 5.30
N ALA A 187 4.28 17.27 4.96
CA ALA A 187 4.58 17.63 3.57
C ALA A 187 4.78 16.37 2.70
N LYS A 188 5.65 15.46 3.13
CA LYS A 188 5.90 14.20 2.39
C LYS A 188 4.68 13.29 2.32
N ARG A 189 3.86 13.30 3.37
CA ARG A 189 2.59 12.56 3.39
C ARG A 189 1.61 13.15 2.40
N SER A 190 1.46 14.47 2.36
CA SER A 190 0.66 15.20 1.39
C SER A 190 1.12 14.89 -0.05
N GLU A 191 2.44 14.99 -0.31
CA GLU A 191 3.03 14.67 -1.60
C GLU A 191 2.72 13.24 -2.06
N PHE A 192 2.81 12.27 -1.13
CA PHE A 192 2.47 10.89 -1.44
C PHE A 192 0.99 10.73 -1.80
N TRP A 193 0.08 11.27 -0.97
CA TRP A 193 -1.35 11.13 -1.23
C TRP A 193 -1.80 11.90 -2.47
N GLU A 194 -1.22 13.08 -2.76
CA GLU A 194 -1.47 13.79 -4.01
C GLU A 194 -1.01 12.95 -5.21
N TRP A 195 0.20 12.40 -5.18
CA TRP A 195 0.67 11.48 -6.21
C TRP A 195 -0.24 10.26 -6.36
N TRP A 196 -0.67 9.66 -5.24
CA TRP A 196 -1.51 8.46 -5.26
C TRP A 196 -2.87 8.74 -5.92
N LEU A 197 -3.51 9.87 -5.57
CA LEU A 197 -4.82 10.27 -6.07
C LEU A 197 -4.77 10.82 -7.51
N LEU A 198 -3.75 11.61 -7.85
CA LEU A 198 -3.69 12.37 -9.11
C LEU A 198 -2.88 11.67 -10.21
N GLU A 199 -2.00 10.74 -9.85
CA GLU A 199 -1.12 10.07 -10.81
C GLU A 199 -1.28 8.55 -10.77
N ALA A 200 -1.11 7.90 -9.59
CA ALA A 200 -1.11 6.45 -9.50
C ALA A 200 -2.47 5.84 -9.90
N ILE A 201 -3.58 6.34 -9.34
CA ILE A 201 -4.92 5.85 -9.70
C ILE A 201 -5.25 6.11 -11.18
N PRO A 202 -5.10 7.32 -11.75
CA PRO A 202 -5.32 7.54 -13.17
C PRO A 202 -4.44 6.68 -14.08
N SER A 203 -3.19 6.41 -13.70
CA SER A 203 -2.27 5.57 -14.50
C SER A 203 -2.76 4.14 -14.69
N LEU A 204 -3.62 3.63 -13.80
CA LEU A 204 -4.25 2.31 -13.96
C LEU A 204 -5.07 2.19 -15.27
N TYR A 205 -5.51 3.32 -15.80
CA TYR A 205 -6.40 3.41 -16.97
C TYR A 205 -5.71 3.96 -18.23
N THR A 206 -4.51 4.56 -18.09
CA THR A 206 -3.79 5.19 -19.21
C THR A 206 -2.71 4.32 -19.80
N GLU A 207 -2.13 3.41 -19.03
CA GLU A 207 -1.06 2.57 -19.53
C GLU A 207 -1.59 1.37 -20.32
N SER A 208 -1.00 1.21 -21.48
CA SER A 208 -0.99 0.03 -22.34
C SER A 208 -0.30 -1.17 -21.64
N GLY A 209 -0.53 -1.37 -20.38
CA GLY A 209 0.06 -2.43 -19.54
C GLY A 209 -0.51 -3.81 -19.80
N CYS A 210 -1.27 -3.99 -20.87
CA CYS A 210 -1.67 -5.29 -21.43
C CYS A 210 -0.82 -5.68 -22.63
N GLN A 211 0.43 -5.25 -22.73
CA GLN A 211 1.39 -5.90 -23.60
C GLN A 211 2.04 -7.03 -22.79
N GLY A 212 1.35 -8.19 -22.75
CA GLY A 212 1.98 -9.46 -22.56
C GLY A 212 2.97 -9.69 -23.71
N THR A 213 4.21 -9.70 -23.41
CA THR A 213 5.24 -10.49 -24.08
C THR A 213 5.97 -11.28 -23.03
#